data_434957aba3bd3990d8b8647e59ce2fc2
#
_entry.id   434957aba3bd3990d8b8647e59ce2fc2
#
_cell.length_a   1.000
_cell.length_b   1.000
_cell.length_c   1.000
_cell.angle_alpha   90.00
_cell.angle_beta   90.00
_cell.angle_gamma   90.00
#
_symmetry.space_group_name_H-M   'P 1'
#
loop_
_entity.id
_entity.type
_entity.pdbx_description
1 polymer ?
#
loop_
_entity_poly.entity_id
_entity_poly.type
_entity_poly.pdbx_seq_one_letter_code
_entity_poly.pdbx_strand_id
1 'polypeptide(L)'
;KPEGDDYVLVSRLTDGSSVTFAEKYILGNLQKGIDALEAAGVKLIMVFCTGSFPESLTSHVPMVFPCDILHKVVPLLTRTTHIAAVTPSPLQLEQNNQKWSGYVKECTSVAASPYGEWSDLEKAAEEISHMDDVDLVVLDCIGFTQKMKEMFAEKTGQTVVLPRTLLARVLSEVTDV
;
A
#
# COMPACT_ATOMS: atom_id res chain seq x y z
N LYS A 1 12.83 15.64 -5.30
CA LYS A 1 11.49 15.82 -4.69
C LYS A 1 10.44 15.61 -5.78
N PRO A 2 9.24 15.09 -5.43
CA PRO A 2 8.12 15.07 -6.38
C PRO A 2 7.74 16.49 -6.81
N GLU A 3 7.34 16.65 -8.07
CA GLU A 3 6.92 17.94 -8.65
C GLU A 3 5.67 17.74 -9.49
N GLY A 4 4.74 18.69 -9.41
CA GLY A 4 3.49 18.64 -10.17
C GLY A 4 2.70 17.33 -9.98
N ASP A 5 2.39 16.66 -11.08
CA ASP A 5 1.59 15.43 -11.13
C ASP A 5 2.43 14.14 -10.97
N ASP A 6 3.64 14.24 -10.42
CA ASP A 6 4.49 13.08 -10.18
C ASP A 6 3.79 12.08 -9.25
N TYR A 7 3.84 10.79 -9.61
CA TYR A 7 3.37 9.73 -8.71
C TYR A 7 4.32 9.59 -7.52
N VAL A 8 3.79 9.80 -6.32
CA VAL A 8 4.56 9.93 -5.08
C VAL A 8 4.69 8.59 -4.39
N LEU A 9 5.91 8.22 -4.05
CA LEU A 9 6.24 7.07 -3.22
C LEU A 9 6.93 7.51 -1.93
N VAL A 10 6.75 6.72 -0.87
CA VAL A 10 7.44 6.87 0.41
C VAL A 10 8.16 5.58 0.74
N SER A 11 9.41 5.69 1.17
CA SER A 11 10.21 4.54 1.59
C SER A 11 11.03 4.86 2.83
N ARG A 12 11.50 3.81 3.51
CA ARG A 12 12.44 3.92 4.62
C ARG A 12 13.85 3.66 4.11
N LEU A 13 14.77 4.54 4.43
CA LEU A 13 16.20 4.39 4.13
C LEU A 13 16.88 3.46 5.14
N THR A 14 18.08 3.01 4.80
CA THR A 14 18.89 2.11 5.65
C THR A 14 19.30 2.73 6.99
N ASP A 15 19.38 4.07 7.06
CA ASP A 15 19.63 4.81 8.29
C ASP A 15 18.39 4.98 9.19
N GLY A 16 17.24 4.47 8.73
CA GLY A 16 15.96 4.53 9.45
C GLY A 16 15.12 5.76 9.13
N SER A 17 15.65 6.76 8.43
CA SER A 17 14.88 7.91 7.98
C SER A 17 13.89 7.52 6.87
N SER A 18 12.86 8.34 6.64
CA SER A 18 11.94 8.17 5.52
C SER A 18 12.24 9.17 4.41
N VAL A 19 11.96 8.79 3.18
CA VAL A 19 12.11 9.63 2.00
C VAL A 19 10.85 9.60 1.16
N THR A 20 10.47 10.76 0.65
CA THR A 20 9.39 10.92 -0.33
C THR A 20 9.99 11.30 -1.68
N PHE A 21 9.64 10.57 -2.72
CA PHE A 21 10.21 10.73 -4.06
C PHE A 21 9.19 10.40 -5.16
N ALA A 22 9.48 10.84 -6.37
CA ALA A 22 8.68 10.49 -7.54
C ALA A 22 9.06 9.11 -8.08
N GLU A 23 8.07 8.28 -8.37
CA GLU A 23 8.22 6.91 -8.89
C GLU A 23 9.15 6.84 -10.10
N LYS A 24 9.02 7.78 -11.04
CA LYS A 24 9.82 7.82 -12.27
C LYS A 24 11.33 7.71 -12.06
N TYR A 25 11.83 8.15 -10.90
CA TYR A 25 13.27 8.10 -10.60
C TYR A 25 13.79 6.73 -10.20
N ILE A 26 12.90 5.80 -9.85
CA ILE A 26 13.31 4.45 -9.44
C ILE A 26 13.04 3.38 -10.49
N LEU A 27 12.21 3.63 -11.51
CA LEU A 27 11.78 2.61 -12.49
C LEU A 27 12.95 1.89 -13.15
N GLY A 28 13.98 2.64 -13.59
CA GLY A 28 15.17 2.03 -14.22
C GLY A 28 15.97 1.14 -13.26
N ASN A 29 16.04 1.49 -11.97
CA ASN A 29 16.73 0.65 -10.98
C ASN A 29 15.87 -0.55 -10.57
N LEU A 30 14.54 -0.37 -10.54
CA LEU A 30 13.61 -1.44 -10.27
C LEU A 30 13.66 -2.50 -11.37
N GLN A 31 13.68 -2.09 -12.65
CA GLN A 31 13.87 -3.01 -13.79
C GLN A 31 15.21 -3.77 -13.70
N LYS A 32 16.31 -3.11 -13.38
CA LYS A 32 17.59 -3.81 -13.17
C LYS A 32 17.53 -4.84 -12.04
N GLY A 33 16.77 -4.55 -10.97
CA GLY A 33 16.53 -5.51 -9.89
C GLY A 33 15.73 -6.71 -10.35
N ILE A 34 14.69 -6.50 -11.17
CA ILE A 34 13.90 -7.55 -11.80
C ILE A 34 14.79 -8.45 -12.68
N ASP A 35 15.58 -7.85 -13.58
CA ASP A 35 16.48 -8.57 -14.47
C ASP A 35 17.50 -9.42 -13.69
N ALA A 36 18.03 -8.89 -12.59
CA ALA A 36 18.96 -9.60 -11.73
C ALA A 36 18.32 -10.81 -11.02
N LEU A 37 17.06 -10.66 -10.57
CA LEU A 37 16.31 -11.77 -9.96
C LEU A 37 16.01 -12.86 -11.00
N GLU A 38 15.62 -12.50 -12.21
CA GLU A 38 15.43 -13.46 -13.30
C GLU A 38 16.71 -14.23 -13.61
N ALA A 39 17.84 -13.51 -13.73
CA ALA A 39 19.15 -14.14 -13.96
C ALA A 39 19.55 -15.09 -12.81
N ALA A 40 19.08 -14.84 -11.58
CA ALA A 40 19.27 -15.72 -10.44
C ALA A 40 18.32 -16.96 -10.46
N GLY A 41 17.42 -17.06 -11.43
CA GLY A 41 16.54 -18.20 -11.64
C GLY A 41 15.32 -18.28 -10.72
N VAL A 42 14.85 -17.16 -10.19
CA VAL A 42 13.61 -17.10 -9.40
C VAL A 42 12.41 -17.46 -10.27
N LYS A 43 11.35 -17.95 -9.64
CA LYS A 43 10.12 -18.40 -10.32
C LYS A 43 8.98 -17.40 -10.24
N LEU A 44 9.09 -16.42 -9.36
CA LEU A 44 8.12 -15.37 -9.13
C LEU A 44 8.82 -14.16 -8.55
N ILE A 45 8.41 -12.97 -8.96
CA ILE A 45 8.91 -11.70 -8.44
C ILE A 45 7.74 -10.93 -7.84
N MET A 46 7.92 -10.38 -6.64
CA MET A 46 6.97 -9.44 -6.06
C MET A 46 7.62 -8.07 -5.89
N VAL A 47 6.96 -7.04 -6.39
CA VAL A 47 7.33 -5.65 -6.11
C VAL A 47 6.76 -5.27 -4.74
N PHE A 48 7.60 -5.25 -3.70
CA PHE A 48 7.18 -5.10 -2.31
C PHE A 48 6.79 -3.64 -1.96
N CYS A 49 5.77 -3.13 -2.65
CA CYS A 49 5.19 -1.79 -2.51
C CYS A 49 3.70 -1.82 -2.89
N THR A 50 2.86 -1.05 -2.19
CA THR A 50 1.43 -0.92 -2.51
C THR A 50 1.13 0.17 -3.53
N GLY A 51 2.13 0.92 -4.00
CA GLY A 51 1.99 1.86 -5.12
C GLY A 51 1.58 1.18 -6.42
N SER A 52 0.95 1.92 -7.30
CA SER A 52 0.71 1.49 -8.68
C SER A 52 2.00 1.68 -9.49
N PHE A 53 2.35 0.69 -10.29
CA PHE A 53 3.53 0.76 -11.15
C PHE A 53 3.10 0.68 -12.62
N PRO A 54 3.83 1.33 -13.54
CA PRO A 54 3.50 1.31 -14.95
C PRO A 54 3.78 -0.06 -15.59
N GLU A 55 3.06 -0.38 -16.66
CA GLU A 55 3.24 -1.59 -17.48
C GLU A 55 4.63 -1.67 -18.16
N SER A 56 5.44 -0.62 -18.06
CA SER A 56 6.81 -0.61 -18.58
C SER A 56 7.78 -1.51 -17.81
N LEU A 57 7.44 -1.90 -16.58
CA LEU A 57 8.19 -2.93 -15.86
C LEU A 57 7.84 -4.30 -16.42
N THR A 58 8.83 -5.04 -16.89
CA THR A 58 8.66 -6.31 -17.59
C THR A 58 9.48 -7.42 -16.96
N SER A 59 8.99 -8.64 -17.07
CA SER A 59 9.65 -9.87 -16.62
C SER A 59 9.21 -11.06 -17.46
N HIS A 60 10.06 -12.08 -17.60
CA HIS A 60 9.75 -13.37 -18.20
C HIS A 60 9.14 -14.37 -17.18
N VAL A 61 9.23 -14.04 -15.88
CA VAL A 61 8.56 -14.79 -14.83
C VAL A 61 7.38 -13.99 -14.28
N PRO A 62 6.36 -14.63 -13.66
CA PRO A 62 5.23 -13.91 -13.08
C PRO A 62 5.68 -12.83 -12.12
N MET A 63 5.08 -11.64 -12.26
CA MET A 63 5.24 -10.55 -11.29
C MET A 63 3.95 -10.34 -10.50
N VAL A 64 4.10 -10.13 -9.21
CA VAL A 64 3.00 -9.81 -8.29
C VAL A 64 3.14 -8.38 -7.83
N PHE A 65 2.11 -7.60 -8.12
CA PHE A 65 1.97 -6.23 -7.61
C PHE A 65 0.93 -6.21 -6.48
N PRO A 66 1.32 -5.84 -5.26
CA PRO A 66 0.40 -5.74 -4.12
C PRO A 66 -0.85 -4.92 -4.40
N CYS A 67 -0.70 -3.83 -5.16
CA CYS A 67 -1.79 -2.97 -5.58
C CYS A 67 -2.90 -3.75 -6.29
N ASP A 68 -2.55 -4.62 -7.24
CA ASP A 68 -3.51 -5.41 -8.03
C ASP A 68 -4.29 -6.39 -7.15
N ILE A 69 -3.60 -7.03 -6.20
CA ILE A 69 -4.24 -7.93 -5.23
C ILE A 69 -5.22 -7.14 -4.35
N LEU A 70 -4.79 -5.99 -3.82
CA LEU A 70 -5.65 -5.13 -3.01
C LEU A 70 -6.89 -4.68 -3.78
N HIS A 71 -6.74 -4.23 -5.02
CA HIS A 71 -7.84 -3.79 -5.87
C HIS A 71 -8.87 -4.89 -6.18
N LYS A 72 -8.47 -6.16 -6.13
CA LYS A 72 -9.39 -7.29 -6.33
C LYS A 72 -10.01 -7.80 -5.03
N VAL A 73 -9.27 -7.75 -3.93
CA VAL A 73 -9.72 -8.32 -2.65
C VAL A 73 -10.53 -7.31 -1.83
N VAL A 74 -10.06 -6.07 -1.72
CA VAL A 74 -10.69 -5.05 -0.86
C VAL A 74 -12.17 -4.81 -1.21
N PRO A 75 -12.57 -4.65 -2.48
CA PRO A 75 -13.99 -4.44 -2.83
C PRO A 75 -14.93 -5.58 -2.42
N LEU A 76 -14.39 -6.78 -2.22
CA LEU A 76 -15.18 -7.94 -1.77
C LEU A 76 -15.40 -7.96 -0.25
N LEU A 77 -14.64 -7.16 0.50
CA LEU A 77 -14.65 -7.14 1.97
C LEU A 77 -15.48 -6.00 2.55
N THR A 78 -15.74 -4.95 1.78
CA THR A 78 -16.58 -3.82 2.20
C THR A 78 -18.04 -4.04 1.79
N ARG A 79 -18.97 -3.65 2.66
CA ARG A 79 -20.42 -3.71 2.39
C ARG A 79 -20.96 -2.38 1.88
N THR A 80 -20.42 -1.27 2.40
CA THR A 80 -20.83 0.08 2.02
C THR A 80 -20.18 0.54 0.73
N THR A 81 -19.07 -0.12 0.32
CA THR A 81 -18.19 0.31 -0.76
C THR A 81 -17.51 1.67 -0.51
N HIS A 82 -17.54 2.16 0.75
CA HIS A 82 -16.76 3.28 1.25
C HIS A 82 -15.64 2.76 2.15
N ILE A 83 -14.40 3.03 1.79
CA ILE A 83 -13.22 2.62 2.55
C ILE A 83 -12.44 3.83 3.06
N ALA A 84 -11.80 3.69 4.21
CA ALA A 84 -10.73 4.60 4.61
C ALA A 84 -9.37 3.98 4.25
N ALA A 85 -8.52 4.73 3.55
CA ALA A 85 -7.18 4.27 3.19
C ALA A 85 -6.11 5.12 3.88
N VAL A 86 -5.25 4.48 4.68
CA VAL A 86 -4.19 5.19 5.41
C VAL A 86 -2.91 5.15 4.58
N THR A 87 -2.44 6.32 4.17
CA THR A 87 -1.26 6.49 3.32
C THR A 87 -0.12 7.23 4.05
N PRO A 88 1.16 6.95 3.75
CA PRO A 88 2.30 7.48 4.52
C PRO A 88 2.49 8.99 4.49
N SER A 89 1.96 9.69 3.48
CA SER A 89 2.25 11.11 3.28
C SER A 89 1.00 11.89 2.85
N PRO A 90 0.83 13.13 3.35
CA PRO A 90 -0.22 14.02 2.84
C PRO A 90 -0.13 14.27 1.33
N LEU A 91 1.05 14.18 0.73
CA LEU A 91 1.25 14.30 -0.71
C LEU A 91 0.62 13.16 -1.53
N GLN A 92 0.21 12.07 -0.87
CA GLN A 92 -0.39 10.91 -1.53
C GLN A 92 -1.92 10.87 -1.41
N LEU A 93 -2.56 11.79 -0.70
CA LEU A 93 -4.00 11.73 -0.42
C LEU A 93 -4.84 11.69 -1.71
N GLU A 94 -4.66 12.67 -2.59
CA GLU A 94 -5.40 12.75 -3.86
C GLU A 94 -5.06 11.57 -4.77
N GLN A 95 -3.78 11.29 -4.95
CA GLN A 95 -3.28 10.15 -5.71
C GLN A 95 -3.90 8.82 -5.23
N ASN A 96 -4.04 8.65 -3.92
CA ASN A 96 -4.58 7.44 -3.34
C ASN A 96 -6.10 7.34 -3.53
N ASN A 97 -6.84 8.45 -3.39
CA ASN A 97 -8.26 8.49 -3.74
C ASN A 97 -8.49 8.13 -5.20
N GLN A 98 -7.70 8.68 -6.12
CA GLN A 98 -7.75 8.34 -7.54
C GLN A 98 -7.41 6.87 -7.80
N LYS A 99 -6.42 6.32 -7.13
CA LYS A 99 -6.03 4.91 -7.22
C LYS A 99 -7.20 3.97 -6.90
N TRP A 100 -8.02 4.30 -5.91
CA TRP A 100 -9.15 3.49 -5.47
C TRP A 100 -10.46 3.76 -6.23
N SER A 101 -10.60 4.89 -6.92
CA SER A 101 -11.85 5.35 -7.53
C SER A 101 -12.47 4.38 -8.55
N GLY A 102 -11.67 3.53 -9.18
CA GLY A 102 -12.14 2.51 -10.12
C GLY A 102 -12.58 1.19 -9.48
N TYR A 103 -12.44 1.03 -8.16
CA TYR A 103 -12.60 -0.24 -7.45
C TYR A 103 -13.63 -0.18 -6.33
N VAL A 104 -13.77 0.95 -5.68
CA VAL A 104 -14.77 1.20 -4.64
C VAL A 104 -15.58 2.44 -5.00
N LYS A 105 -16.77 2.58 -4.43
CA LYS A 105 -17.63 3.73 -4.68
C LYS A 105 -17.02 5.02 -4.12
N GLU A 106 -16.41 4.90 -2.94
CA GLU A 106 -15.79 6.03 -2.25
C GLU A 106 -14.55 5.58 -1.48
N CYS A 107 -13.51 6.39 -1.53
CA CYS A 107 -12.29 6.22 -0.73
C CYS A 107 -11.94 7.54 -0.07
N THR A 108 -11.88 7.55 1.26
CA THR A 108 -11.35 8.66 2.03
C THR A 108 -9.94 8.34 2.50
N SER A 109 -8.96 9.03 1.95
CA SER A 109 -7.56 8.84 2.34
C SER A 109 -7.18 9.70 3.53
N VAL A 110 -6.49 9.09 4.49
CA VAL A 110 -5.93 9.73 5.68
C VAL A 110 -4.42 9.55 5.71
N ALA A 111 -3.67 10.60 6.07
CA ALA A 111 -2.22 10.54 6.08
C ALA A 111 -1.68 10.18 7.46
N ALA A 112 -0.98 9.04 7.57
CA ALA A 112 -0.19 8.67 8.74
C ALA A 112 0.95 7.74 8.33
N SER A 113 2.19 8.12 8.63
CA SER A 113 3.36 7.35 8.22
C SER A 113 3.60 6.15 9.14
N PRO A 114 3.80 4.93 8.61
CA PRO A 114 4.26 3.80 9.42
C PRO A 114 5.70 3.97 9.94
N TYR A 115 6.40 5.00 9.49
CA TYR A 115 7.77 5.34 9.87
C TYR A 115 7.84 6.59 10.78
N GLY A 116 6.69 7.20 11.08
CA GLY A 116 6.56 8.39 11.92
C GLY A 116 6.23 8.07 13.37
N GLU A 117 5.71 9.09 14.06
CA GLU A 117 5.34 8.98 15.47
C GLU A 117 4.05 8.14 15.65
N TRP A 118 4.02 7.35 16.70
CA TRP A 118 2.86 6.53 17.04
C TRP A 118 1.59 7.36 17.25
N SER A 119 1.74 8.54 17.86
CA SER A 119 0.64 9.48 18.09
C SER A 119 -0.05 9.95 16.82
N ASP A 120 0.66 10.00 15.69
CA ASP A 120 0.05 10.40 14.41
C ASP A 120 -0.79 9.28 13.82
N LEU A 121 -0.40 8.02 14.03
CA LEU A 121 -1.24 6.85 13.71
C LEU A 121 -2.51 6.84 14.56
N GLU A 122 -2.40 7.16 15.85
CA GLU A 122 -3.56 7.24 16.75
C GLU A 122 -4.55 8.33 16.35
N LYS A 123 -4.06 9.52 15.96
CA LYS A 123 -4.91 10.60 15.43
C LYS A 123 -5.62 10.20 14.13
N ALA A 124 -4.91 9.53 13.22
CA ALA A 124 -5.52 9.02 11.99
C ALA A 124 -6.61 7.98 12.27
N ALA A 125 -6.39 7.09 13.23
CA ALA A 125 -7.42 6.12 13.64
C ALA A 125 -8.63 6.80 14.29
N GLU A 126 -8.40 7.82 15.11
CA GLU A 126 -9.45 8.65 15.71
C GLU A 126 -10.26 9.39 14.64
N GLU A 127 -9.59 10.01 13.65
CA GLU A 127 -10.26 10.65 12.52
C GLU A 127 -11.18 9.68 11.78
N ILE A 128 -10.67 8.47 11.48
CA ILE A 128 -11.45 7.43 10.80
C ILE A 128 -12.63 6.95 11.64
N SER A 129 -12.48 6.87 12.96
CA SER A 129 -13.55 6.39 13.85
C SER A 129 -14.80 7.27 13.83
N HIS A 130 -14.69 8.53 13.39
CA HIS A 130 -15.78 9.47 13.25
C HIS A 130 -16.35 9.55 11.81
N MET A 131 -15.85 8.74 10.90
CA MET A 131 -16.38 8.69 9.53
C MET A 131 -17.61 7.80 9.47
N ASP A 132 -18.72 8.39 9.06
CA ASP A 132 -19.93 7.63 8.75
C ASP A 132 -19.71 6.77 7.50
N ASP A 133 -20.41 5.63 7.43
CA ASP A 133 -20.41 4.71 6.28
C ASP A 133 -19.08 4.03 5.92
N VAL A 134 -17.98 4.30 6.61
CA VAL A 134 -16.73 3.54 6.47
C VAL A 134 -16.85 2.23 7.24
N ASP A 135 -16.73 1.10 6.57
CA ASP A 135 -16.74 -0.22 7.20
C ASP A 135 -15.46 -1.03 7.01
N LEU A 136 -14.50 -0.46 6.30
CA LEU A 136 -13.22 -1.11 6.03
C LEU A 136 -12.08 -0.08 6.00
N VAL A 137 -11.01 -0.38 6.73
CA VAL A 137 -9.78 0.42 6.73
C VAL A 137 -8.69 -0.34 5.98
N VAL A 138 -8.01 0.31 5.04
CA VAL A 138 -6.84 -0.23 4.33
C VAL A 138 -5.59 0.52 4.78
N LEU A 139 -4.61 -0.17 5.36
CA LEU A 139 -3.30 0.40 5.70
C LEU A 139 -2.41 0.40 4.45
N ASP A 140 -2.61 1.39 3.56
CA ASP A 140 -2.12 1.39 2.18
C ASP A 140 -0.63 1.74 2.06
N CYS A 141 0.18 1.01 2.78
CA CYS A 141 1.64 0.95 2.65
C CYS A 141 2.16 -0.38 3.20
N ILE A 142 3.16 -0.93 2.54
CA ILE A 142 3.79 -2.17 3.00
C ILE A 142 4.54 -2.02 4.33
N GLY A 143 4.85 -0.78 4.72
CA GLY A 143 5.53 -0.44 5.97
C GLY A 143 4.70 -0.66 7.23
N PHE A 144 3.37 -0.67 7.13
CA PHE A 144 2.51 -0.91 8.29
C PHE A 144 2.73 -2.30 8.89
N THR A 145 2.60 -2.40 10.22
CA THR A 145 2.85 -3.61 10.99
C THR A 145 1.56 -4.20 11.57
N GLN A 146 1.65 -5.43 12.05
CA GLN A 146 0.53 -6.10 12.72
C GLN A 146 0.05 -5.32 13.97
N LYS A 147 0.99 -4.76 14.75
CA LYS A 147 0.66 -3.92 15.92
C LYS A 147 -0.13 -2.66 15.54
N MET A 148 0.23 -2.05 14.41
CA MET A 148 -0.52 -0.89 13.88
C MET A 148 -1.93 -1.31 13.44
N LYS A 149 -2.06 -2.44 12.75
CA LYS A 149 -3.37 -2.99 12.37
C LYS A 149 -4.28 -3.21 13.59
N GLU A 150 -3.75 -3.80 14.65
CA GLU A 150 -4.49 -4.06 15.90
C GLU A 150 -4.96 -2.75 16.54
N MET A 151 -4.10 -1.74 16.60
CA MET A 151 -4.45 -0.42 17.11
C MET A 151 -5.55 0.26 16.27
N PHE A 152 -5.44 0.22 14.94
CA PHE A 152 -6.49 0.77 14.07
C PHE A 152 -7.81 0.03 14.26
N ALA A 153 -7.81 -1.30 14.32
CA ALA A 153 -9.00 -2.11 14.53
C ALA A 153 -9.68 -1.80 15.89
N GLU A 154 -8.89 -1.67 16.95
CA GLU A 154 -9.38 -1.32 18.29
C GLU A 154 -10.01 0.07 18.32
N LYS A 155 -9.32 1.09 17.76
CA LYS A 155 -9.78 2.48 17.82
C LYS A 155 -10.96 2.77 16.88
N THR A 156 -10.97 2.17 15.69
CA THR A 156 -12.03 2.43 14.71
C THR A 156 -13.23 1.50 14.85
N GLY A 157 -13.07 0.34 15.49
CA GLY A 157 -14.08 -0.71 15.51
C GLY A 157 -14.30 -1.37 14.15
N GLN A 158 -13.52 -1.04 13.13
CA GLN A 158 -13.69 -1.48 11.75
C GLN A 158 -12.78 -2.66 11.40
N THR A 159 -13.13 -3.37 10.34
CA THR A 159 -12.24 -4.35 9.72
C THR A 159 -11.03 -3.65 9.11
N VAL A 160 -9.82 -4.14 9.39
CA VAL A 160 -8.58 -3.53 8.89
C VAL A 160 -7.83 -4.51 7.99
N VAL A 161 -7.54 -4.09 6.76
CA VAL A 161 -6.69 -4.82 5.82
C VAL A 161 -5.25 -4.34 5.95
N LEU A 162 -4.35 -5.29 6.22
CA LEU A 162 -2.91 -5.08 6.23
C LEU A 162 -2.30 -5.76 5.01
N PRO A 163 -1.79 -5.01 4.01
CA PRO A 163 -1.26 -5.56 2.77
C PRO A 163 -0.20 -6.63 2.99
N ARG A 164 0.74 -6.39 3.86
CA ARG A 164 1.85 -7.31 4.20
C ARG A 164 1.38 -8.72 4.55
N THR A 165 0.37 -8.84 5.40
CA THR A 165 -0.14 -10.16 5.84
C THR A 165 -1.05 -10.81 4.81
N LEU A 166 -1.82 -10.02 4.05
CA LEU A 166 -2.60 -10.50 2.93
C LEU A 166 -1.70 -11.11 1.85
N LEU A 167 -0.66 -10.36 1.47
CA LEU A 167 0.30 -10.81 0.47
C LEU A 167 1.07 -12.06 0.90
N ALA A 168 1.49 -12.14 2.17
CA ALA A 168 2.17 -13.32 2.68
C ALA A 168 1.31 -14.58 2.52
N ARG A 169 -0.01 -14.48 2.76
CA ARG A 169 -0.94 -15.59 2.56
C ARG A 169 -1.13 -15.94 1.08
N VAL A 170 -1.25 -14.93 0.21
CA VAL A 170 -1.35 -15.16 -1.24
C VAL A 170 -0.09 -15.83 -1.78
N LEU A 171 1.09 -15.34 -1.36
CA LEU A 171 2.36 -15.93 -1.79
C LEU A 171 2.53 -17.35 -1.26
N SER A 172 2.20 -17.60 0.01
CA SER A 172 2.24 -18.97 0.57
C SER A 172 1.38 -19.95 -0.23
N GLU A 173 0.22 -19.51 -0.72
CA GLU A 173 -0.67 -20.37 -1.54
C GLU A 173 -0.08 -20.70 -2.91
N VAL A 174 0.68 -19.79 -3.52
CA VAL A 174 1.19 -19.95 -4.90
C VAL A 174 2.64 -20.43 -4.97
N THR A 175 3.33 -20.55 -3.83
CA THR A 175 4.74 -20.95 -3.79
C THR A 175 5.00 -22.27 -3.08
N ASP A 176 3.99 -22.96 -2.59
CA ASP A 176 4.11 -24.25 -1.85
C ASP A 176 5.11 -24.20 -0.67
N VAL A 177 5.20 -23.04 0.03
CA VAL A 177 6.11 -22.80 1.17
C VAL A 177 5.33 -22.68 2.47
#